data_114d82c4a4d3b9cfc9f2db747af0f8e8
#
_entry.id   114d82c4a4d3b9cfc9f2db747af0f8e8
#
_cell.length_a   1.000
_cell.length_b   1.000
_cell.length_c   1.000
_cell.angle_alpha   90.00
_cell.angle_beta   90.00
_cell.angle_gamma   90.00
#
_symmetry.space_group_name_H-M   'P 1'
#
loop_
_entity.id
_entity.type
_entity.pdbx_description
1 polymer ?
#
loop_
_entity_poly.entity_id
_entity_poly.type
_entity_poly.pdbx_seq_one_letter_code
_entity_poly.pdbx_strand_id
1 'polypeptide(L)'
;MTQPADQLRRTLLGSLPAFLLAPAALAQQGLINPQAPQKVASTAKRDIPILPFALAGAFSDDFGGRSNLKMATELSGSITFTGQATAYEDDQLRLLKLQVGAAVECIATLASASGCSFQAMYPQKAQPWLVKLSIGISSQSKAPTNRAIQVCSAIWSRLNASGAFDPAWNDAKVVDNIASLMVEFGVGVKLMVNEKTRQCADALQVIAKASPELAKKIGPASNWGAGTSIVLVGTVSQDSTQGLMSAGRSLQRGPLQAFADGANCDSFVLPPKLLEAAAVTSKEAAVAVKTLVTLFNDETSEPMGVARIGKLLVPAFNPMPACVPMITFG
;
A
#
# COMPACT_ATOMS: atom_id res chain seq x y z
N MET A 1 -26.56 16.44 4.51
CA MET A 1 -26.46 15.55 3.33
C MET A 1 -25.17 14.76 3.48
N THR A 2 -25.27 13.49 3.87
CA THR A 2 -24.10 12.58 3.96
C THR A 2 -23.62 12.26 2.55
N GLN A 3 -22.32 12.40 2.30
CA GLN A 3 -21.73 12.11 0.99
C GLN A 3 -21.93 10.62 0.64
N PRO A 4 -22.11 10.25 -0.64
CA PRO A 4 -22.32 8.85 -1.08
C PRO A 4 -21.22 7.88 -0.63
N ALA A 5 -19.99 8.37 -0.48
CA ALA A 5 -18.84 7.60 0.00
C ALA A 5 -19.00 7.11 1.47
N ASP A 6 -19.64 7.92 2.32
CA ASP A 6 -19.87 7.55 3.71
C ASP A 6 -20.96 6.47 3.86
N GLN A 7 -21.93 6.49 2.98
CA GLN A 7 -23.00 5.50 2.96
C GLN A 7 -22.48 4.14 2.48
N LEU A 8 -21.66 4.14 1.42
CA LEU A 8 -20.98 2.95 0.91
C LEU A 8 -20.04 2.34 1.97
N ARG A 9 -19.33 3.19 2.70
CA ARG A 9 -18.41 2.80 3.77
C ARG A 9 -19.14 2.15 4.95
N ARG A 10 -20.28 2.70 5.38
CA ARG A 10 -21.10 2.12 6.46
C ARG A 10 -21.71 0.77 6.07
N THR A 11 -22.14 0.63 4.82
CA THR A 11 -22.67 -0.64 4.28
C THR A 11 -21.56 -1.69 4.21
N LEU A 12 -20.35 -1.33 3.77
CA LEU A 12 -19.21 -2.23 3.71
C LEU A 12 -18.70 -2.63 5.10
N LEU A 13 -18.60 -1.70 6.05
CA LEU A 13 -18.18 -1.99 7.41
C LEU A 13 -19.20 -2.89 8.15
N GLY A 14 -20.47 -2.73 7.85
CA GLY A 14 -21.53 -3.59 8.42
C GLY A 14 -21.54 -5.01 7.84
N SER A 15 -21.07 -5.21 6.62
CA SER A 15 -21.05 -6.52 5.94
C SER A 15 -19.70 -7.27 6.05
N LEU A 16 -18.59 -6.58 6.33
CA LEU A 16 -17.26 -7.18 6.43
C LEU A 16 -17.16 -8.32 7.47
N PRO A 17 -17.70 -8.21 8.70
CA PRO A 17 -17.67 -9.31 9.65
C PRO A 17 -18.37 -10.56 9.13
N ALA A 18 -19.46 -10.40 8.41
CA ALA A 18 -20.20 -11.53 7.84
C ALA A 18 -19.42 -12.19 6.68
N PHE A 19 -18.66 -11.41 5.89
CA PHE A 19 -17.83 -11.93 4.80
C PHE A 19 -16.58 -12.65 5.30
N LEU A 20 -15.94 -12.15 6.36
CA LEU A 20 -14.76 -12.77 6.96
C LEU A 20 -15.12 -14.05 7.75
N LEU A 21 -16.35 -14.15 8.24
CA LEU A 21 -16.83 -15.32 8.98
C LEU A 21 -17.46 -16.38 8.07
N ALA A 22 -17.75 -16.08 6.81
CA ALA A 22 -18.44 -17.00 5.89
C ALA A 22 -17.74 -18.37 5.74
N PRO A 23 -16.41 -18.49 5.65
CA PRO A 23 -15.75 -19.80 5.58
C PRO A 23 -15.89 -20.61 6.89
N ALA A 24 -15.84 -19.95 8.03
CA ALA A 24 -15.97 -20.61 9.35
C ALA A 24 -17.42 -20.97 9.67
N ALA A 25 -18.38 -20.13 9.31
CA ALA A 25 -19.82 -20.39 9.52
C ALA A 25 -20.35 -21.52 8.63
N LEU A 26 -19.87 -21.67 7.40
CA LEU A 26 -20.21 -22.79 6.53
C LEU A 26 -19.66 -24.11 7.05
N ALA A 27 -18.53 -24.13 7.73
CA ALA A 27 -17.98 -25.31 8.39
C ALA A 27 -18.79 -25.75 9.63
N GLN A 28 -19.40 -24.80 10.36
CA GLN A 28 -20.18 -25.07 11.56
C GLN A 28 -21.64 -25.51 11.29
N GLN A 29 -22.18 -25.27 10.11
CA GLN A 29 -23.57 -25.64 9.78
C GLN A 29 -23.79 -27.11 9.39
N GLY A 30 -22.80 -27.98 9.60
CA GLY A 30 -23.01 -29.43 9.50
C GLY A 30 -23.41 -29.95 8.12
N LEU A 31 -23.20 -29.18 7.06
CA LEU A 31 -23.52 -29.55 5.67
C LEU A 31 -22.50 -30.49 5.04
N ILE A 32 -21.49 -30.93 5.78
CA ILE A 32 -20.51 -31.92 5.32
C ILE A 32 -20.54 -33.08 6.30
N ASN A 33 -21.17 -34.18 5.89
CA ASN A 33 -21.09 -35.46 6.59
C ASN A 33 -19.70 -36.09 6.33
N PRO A 34 -18.84 -36.29 7.35
CA PRO A 34 -17.46 -36.73 7.14
C PRO A 34 -17.31 -38.23 6.81
N GLN A 35 -18.37 -39.01 6.62
CA GLN A 35 -18.27 -40.46 6.51
C GLN A 35 -18.73 -41.09 5.20
N ALA A 36 -18.99 -40.35 4.15
CA ALA A 36 -19.25 -40.93 2.83
C ALA A 36 -18.09 -40.66 1.86
N PRO A 37 -17.51 -41.68 1.21
CA PRO A 37 -16.60 -41.45 0.08
C PRO A 37 -17.44 -40.97 -1.10
N GLN A 38 -17.68 -39.68 -1.16
CA GLN A 38 -18.31 -39.08 -2.32
C GLN A 38 -17.29 -39.03 -3.46
N LYS A 39 -17.59 -39.78 -4.53
CA LYS A 39 -17.05 -39.55 -5.87
C LYS A 39 -17.16 -38.04 -6.12
N VAL A 40 -16.01 -37.38 -6.28
CA VAL A 40 -15.94 -35.96 -6.60
C VAL A 40 -16.63 -35.76 -7.95
N ALA A 41 -17.90 -35.40 -7.88
CA ALA A 41 -18.61 -34.86 -9.04
C ALA A 41 -18.10 -33.42 -9.23
N SER A 42 -17.65 -33.15 -10.44
CA SER A 42 -17.38 -31.87 -11.09
C SER A 42 -17.22 -30.67 -10.14
N THR A 43 -16.03 -30.16 -10.10
CA THR A 43 -15.69 -28.86 -9.54
C THR A 43 -16.58 -27.76 -10.12
N ALA A 44 -17.75 -27.54 -9.53
CA ALA A 44 -18.45 -26.27 -9.71
C ALA A 44 -17.44 -25.19 -9.28
N LYS A 45 -16.96 -24.40 -10.23
CA LYS A 45 -16.21 -23.17 -9.93
C LYS A 45 -17.08 -22.38 -8.98
N ARG A 46 -16.70 -22.34 -7.70
CA ARG A 46 -17.36 -21.44 -6.75
C ARG A 46 -16.95 -20.05 -7.15
N ASP A 47 -17.90 -19.27 -7.62
CA ASP A 47 -17.67 -17.87 -7.96
C ASP A 47 -17.22 -17.14 -6.71
N ILE A 48 -16.03 -16.55 -6.79
CA ILE A 48 -15.51 -15.70 -5.72
C ILE A 48 -16.12 -14.32 -5.92
N PRO A 49 -16.70 -13.71 -4.87
CA PRO A 49 -17.17 -12.34 -4.98
C PRO A 49 -15.96 -11.41 -5.17
N ILE A 50 -15.68 -11.04 -6.41
CA ILE A 50 -14.49 -10.28 -6.78
C ILE A 50 -14.57 -8.81 -6.36
N LEU A 51 -15.77 -8.26 -6.19
CA LEU A 51 -15.98 -6.85 -5.84
C LEU A 51 -15.26 -6.40 -4.55
N PRO A 52 -15.30 -7.14 -3.43
CA PRO A 52 -14.55 -6.75 -2.22
C PRO A 52 -13.05 -6.58 -2.47
N PHE A 53 -12.46 -7.42 -3.33
CA PHE A 53 -11.03 -7.33 -3.66
C PHE A 53 -10.72 -6.09 -4.51
N ALA A 54 -11.56 -5.80 -5.50
CA ALA A 54 -11.42 -4.59 -6.29
C ALA A 54 -11.57 -3.32 -5.42
N LEU A 55 -12.52 -3.32 -4.49
CA LEU A 55 -12.69 -2.25 -3.51
C LEU A 55 -11.49 -2.14 -2.57
N ALA A 56 -10.92 -3.24 -2.10
CA ALA A 56 -9.70 -3.21 -1.30
C ALA A 56 -8.56 -2.49 -2.04
N GLY A 57 -8.36 -2.78 -3.32
CA GLY A 57 -7.40 -2.06 -4.15
C GLY A 57 -7.70 -0.56 -4.27
N ALA A 58 -8.98 -0.20 -4.33
CA ALA A 58 -9.42 1.20 -4.39
C ALA A 58 -9.12 1.99 -3.10
N PHE A 59 -8.96 1.32 -1.96
CA PHE A 59 -8.61 1.94 -0.67
C PHE A 59 -7.11 1.97 -0.39
N SER A 60 -6.25 1.69 -1.38
CA SER A 60 -4.80 1.89 -1.25
C SER A 60 -4.45 3.36 -1.05
N ASP A 61 -3.26 3.65 -0.53
CA ASP A 61 -2.77 5.04 -0.41
C ASP A 61 -2.55 5.66 -1.78
N ASP A 62 -2.68 6.98 -1.88
CA ASP A 62 -2.49 7.68 -3.16
C ASP A 62 -1.05 8.12 -3.34
N PHE A 63 -0.36 7.43 -4.22
CA PHE A 63 1.01 7.75 -4.61
C PHE A 63 1.10 8.68 -5.84
N GLY A 64 -0.03 9.23 -6.27
CA GLY A 64 -0.10 10.18 -7.40
C GLY A 64 -0.41 9.54 -8.76
N GLY A 65 -0.57 8.22 -8.81
CA GLY A 65 -0.93 7.49 -10.04
C GLY A 65 -2.40 7.13 -10.18
N ARG A 66 -3.19 7.47 -9.19
CA ARG A 66 -4.57 7.00 -9.01
C ARG A 66 -5.54 7.41 -10.10
N SER A 67 -5.45 8.64 -10.60
CA SER A 67 -6.35 9.16 -11.67
C SER A 67 -6.23 8.39 -12.98
N ASN A 68 -5.08 7.74 -13.21
CA ASN A 68 -4.77 7.01 -14.43
C ASN A 68 -4.96 5.49 -14.29
N LEU A 69 -5.38 5.02 -13.10
CA LEU A 69 -5.56 3.63 -12.79
C LEU A 69 -6.95 3.14 -13.20
N LYS A 70 -6.99 2.05 -13.95
CA LYS A 70 -8.22 1.33 -14.27
C LYS A 70 -8.11 -0.12 -13.78
N MET A 71 -9.19 -0.64 -13.24
CA MET A 71 -9.34 -2.03 -12.85
C MET A 71 -10.49 -2.65 -13.62
N ALA A 72 -10.23 -3.74 -14.32
CA ALA A 72 -11.24 -4.60 -14.92
C ALA A 72 -11.35 -5.88 -14.09
N THR A 73 -12.57 -6.29 -13.75
CA THR A 73 -12.85 -7.47 -12.94
C THR A 73 -13.61 -8.51 -13.77
N GLU A 74 -13.28 -9.77 -13.59
CA GLU A 74 -13.98 -10.90 -14.21
C GLU A 74 -14.55 -11.81 -13.12
N LEU A 75 -15.73 -12.34 -13.32
CA LEU A 75 -16.39 -13.28 -12.40
C LEU A 75 -15.56 -14.54 -12.12
N SER A 76 -14.60 -14.85 -13.00
CA SER A 76 -13.64 -15.95 -12.82
C SER A 76 -12.66 -15.75 -11.64
N GLY A 77 -12.73 -14.62 -10.93
CA GLY A 77 -11.79 -14.28 -9.86
C GLY A 77 -10.52 -13.56 -10.36
N SER A 78 -10.60 -12.89 -11.50
CA SER A 78 -9.49 -12.15 -12.11
C SER A 78 -9.69 -10.64 -11.96
N ILE A 79 -8.58 -9.93 -11.66
CA ILE A 79 -8.51 -8.46 -11.69
C ILE A 79 -7.36 -8.06 -12.60
N THR A 80 -7.66 -7.25 -13.61
CA THR A 80 -6.66 -6.74 -14.54
C THR A 80 -6.48 -5.24 -14.32
N PHE A 81 -5.24 -4.83 -14.05
CA PHE A 81 -4.88 -3.43 -13.94
C PHE A 81 -4.35 -2.92 -15.28
N THR A 82 -4.91 -1.82 -15.72
CA THR A 82 -4.47 -1.11 -16.93
C THR A 82 -4.23 0.36 -16.60
N GLY A 83 -3.33 0.99 -17.37
CA GLY A 83 -3.15 2.44 -17.37
C GLY A 83 -3.72 3.05 -18.63
N GLN A 84 -4.15 4.30 -18.58
CA GLN A 84 -4.44 5.03 -19.82
C GLN A 84 -3.14 5.32 -20.55
N ALA A 85 -2.98 4.75 -21.72
CA ALA A 85 -1.79 4.87 -22.58
C ALA A 85 -1.81 6.17 -23.42
N THR A 86 -2.04 7.31 -22.81
CA THR A 86 -1.64 8.57 -23.43
C THR A 86 -0.19 8.83 -23.08
N ALA A 87 0.61 9.39 -23.97
CA ALA A 87 2.05 9.61 -23.82
C ALA A 87 2.39 10.03 -22.37
N TYR A 88 2.71 9.03 -21.53
CA TYR A 88 3.07 9.29 -20.14
C TYR A 88 4.46 9.91 -20.12
N GLU A 89 4.60 11.04 -19.49
CA GLU A 89 5.88 11.44 -18.95
C GLU A 89 6.38 10.32 -18.02
N ASP A 90 7.69 10.04 -18.04
CA ASP A 90 8.27 8.90 -17.31
C ASP A 90 7.87 8.84 -15.85
N ASP A 91 7.76 10.00 -15.16
CA ASP A 91 7.32 10.06 -13.76
C ASP A 91 5.86 9.63 -13.56
N GLN A 92 4.95 9.97 -14.47
CA GLN A 92 3.56 9.56 -14.38
C GLN A 92 3.42 8.04 -14.50
N LEU A 93 4.18 7.41 -15.39
CA LEU A 93 4.20 5.96 -15.53
C LEU A 93 4.80 5.29 -14.30
N ARG A 94 5.85 5.87 -13.70
CA ARG A 94 6.44 5.39 -12.43
C ARG A 94 5.43 5.48 -11.29
N LEU A 95 4.75 6.62 -11.13
CA LEU A 95 3.72 6.81 -10.12
C LEU A 95 2.54 5.86 -10.31
N LEU A 96 2.13 5.60 -11.56
CA LEU A 96 1.08 4.63 -11.85
C LEU A 96 1.49 3.21 -11.43
N LYS A 97 2.72 2.79 -11.72
CA LYS A 97 3.21 1.46 -11.32
C LYS A 97 3.31 1.32 -9.80
N LEU A 98 3.76 2.35 -9.08
CA LEU A 98 3.74 2.40 -7.61
C LEU A 98 2.32 2.29 -7.07
N GLN A 99 1.37 3.01 -7.67
CA GLN A 99 -0.05 2.97 -7.30
C GLN A 99 -0.66 1.60 -7.50
N VAL A 100 -0.35 0.93 -8.64
CA VAL A 100 -0.77 -0.46 -8.88
C VAL A 100 -0.20 -1.36 -7.79
N GLY A 101 1.06 -1.20 -7.42
CA GLY A 101 1.68 -1.95 -6.34
C GLY A 101 0.93 -1.80 -5.01
N ALA A 102 0.56 -0.57 -4.64
CA ALA A 102 -0.23 -0.31 -3.43
C ALA A 102 -1.60 -1.01 -3.48
N ALA A 103 -2.29 -0.93 -4.60
CA ALA A 103 -3.58 -1.60 -4.78
C ALA A 103 -3.45 -3.14 -4.70
N VAL A 104 -2.43 -3.70 -5.34
CA VAL A 104 -2.09 -5.13 -5.27
C VAL A 104 -1.86 -5.59 -3.83
N GLU A 105 -1.19 -4.76 -3.01
CA GLU A 105 -0.93 -5.09 -1.61
C GLU A 105 -2.20 -5.12 -0.76
N CYS A 106 -3.13 -4.19 -0.96
CA CYS A 106 -4.43 -4.23 -0.30
C CYS A 106 -5.23 -5.48 -0.70
N ILE A 107 -5.22 -5.85 -1.98
CA ILE A 107 -5.90 -7.05 -2.48
C ILE A 107 -5.27 -8.32 -1.91
N ALA A 108 -3.94 -8.41 -1.91
CA ALA A 108 -3.21 -9.55 -1.35
C ALA A 108 -3.48 -9.72 0.16
N THR A 109 -3.53 -8.60 0.89
CA THR A 109 -3.86 -8.57 2.32
C THR A 109 -5.28 -9.10 2.57
N LEU A 110 -6.27 -8.66 1.79
CA LEU A 110 -7.63 -9.17 1.89
C LEU A 110 -7.71 -10.66 1.52
N ALA A 111 -7.01 -11.10 0.46
CA ALA A 111 -6.97 -12.49 0.06
C ALA A 111 -6.40 -13.38 1.17
N SER A 112 -5.29 -12.95 1.79
CA SER A 112 -4.71 -13.66 2.95
C SER A 112 -5.67 -13.74 4.13
N ALA A 113 -6.37 -12.66 4.47
CA ALA A 113 -7.34 -12.61 5.56
C ALA A 113 -8.62 -13.42 5.26
N SER A 114 -8.92 -13.66 3.98
CA SER A 114 -10.07 -14.45 3.55
C SER A 114 -9.73 -15.92 3.29
N GLY A 115 -8.47 -16.34 3.48
CA GLY A 115 -8.03 -17.69 3.18
C GLY A 115 -8.06 -18.01 1.67
N CYS A 116 -8.04 -17.00 0.82
CA CYS A 116 -7.99 -17.15 -0.63
C CYS A 116 -6.54 -17.29 -1.10
N SER A 117 -6.34 -18.05 -2.17
CA SER A 117 -5.07 -18.00 -2.91
C SER A 117 -4.99 -16.70 -3.70
N PHE A 118 -3.78 -16.18 -3.83
CA PHE A 118 -3.50 -14.95 -4.55
C PHE A 118 -2.27 -15.16 -5.44
N GLN A 119 -2.40 -14.79 -6.71
CA GLN A 119 -1.29 -14.81 -7.65
C GLN A 119 -1.29 -13.53 -8.48
N ALA A 120 -0.13 -12.90 -8.60
CA ALA A 120 0.09 -11.76 -9.48
C ALA A 120 0.96 -12.18 -10.68
N MET A 121 0.49 -11.84 -11.87
CA MET A 121 1.20 -12.07 -13.13
C MET A 121 1.62 -10.73 -13.72
N TYR A 122 2.90 -10.60 -14.00
CA TYR A 122 3.49 -9.42 -14.62
C TYR A 122 3.77 -9.69 -16.11
N PRO A 123 3.58 -8.70 -17.01
CA PRO A 123 3.84 -8.90 -18.41
C PRO A 123 5.35 -9.04 -18.67
N GLN A 124 5.71 -10.06 -19.44
CA GLN A 124 7.10 -10.27 -19.89
C GLN A 124 7.47 -9.41 -21.10
N LYS A 125 6.48 -8.95 -21.85
CA LYS A 125 6.60 -8.08 -23.02
C LYS A 125 5.60 -6.93 -22.89
N ALA A 126 5.75 -5.89 -23.71
CA ALA A 126 4.79 -4.79 -23.75
C ALA A 126 3.37 -5.31 -23.97
N GLN A 127 2.51 -5.08 -23.00
CA GLN A 127 1.10 -5.47 -22.98
C GLN A 127 0.26 -4.25 -22.62
N PRO A 128 -1.02 -4.21 -23.01
CA PRO A 128 -1.93 -3.13 -22.61
C PRO A 128 -2.28 -3.14 -21.12
N TRP A 129 -1.89 -4.18 -20.39
CA TRP A 129 -2.11 -4.32 -18.94
C TRP A 129 -0.80 -4.29 -18.16
N LEU A 130 -0.86 -3.84 -16.92
CA LEU A 130 0.28 -3.68 -16.03
C LEU A 130 0.48 -4.89 -15.11
N VAL A 131 -0.60 -5.46 -14.61
CA VAL A 131 -0.62 -6.69 -13.82
C VAL A 131 -1.97 -7.36 -13.93
N LYS A 132 -1.97 -8.69 -13.96
CA LYS A 132 -3.15 -9.53 -13.82
C LYS A 132 -3.10 -10.27 -12.49
N LEU A 133 -4.18 -10.20 -11.72
CA LEU A 133 -4.34 -10.92 -10.47
C LEU A 133 -5.31 -12.08 -10.67
N SER A 134 -4.99 -13.21 -10.08
CA SER A 134 -5.90 -14.34 -9.93
C SER A 134 -6.15 -14.60 -8.46
N ILE A 135 -7.41 -14.66 -8.07
CA ILE A 135 -7.86 -14.91 -6.71
C ILE A 135 -8.67 -16.20 -6.76
N GLY A 136 -8.31 -17.16 -5.94
CA GLY A 136 -8.90 -18.48 -5.94
C GLY A 136 -9.20 -19.00 -4.53
N ILE A 137 -10.07 -20.01 -4.45
CA ILE A 137 -10.25 -20.77 -3.22
C ILE A 137 -9.21 -21.88 -3.23
N SER A 138 -8.32 -21.87 -2.24
CA SER A 138 -7.32 -22.93 -2.08
C SER A 138 -7.94 -24.09 -1.31
N SER A 139 -7.80 -25.29 -1.81
CA SER A 139 -8.15 -26.52 -1.05
C SER A 139 -7.26 -26.73 0.19
N GLN A 140 -6.14 -26.01 0.26
CA GLN A 140 -5.19 -26.01 1.37
C GLN A 140 -5.26 -24.71 2.18
N SER A 141 -6.32 -23.90 2.04
CA SER A 141 -6.44 -22.65 2.78
C SER A 141 -6.44 -22.92 4.27
N LYS A 142 -5.40 -22.43 4.95
CA LYS A 142 -5.37 -22.37 6.41
C LYS A 142 -6.36 -21.28 6.84
N ALA A 143 -7.03 -21.53 7.97
CA ALA A 143 -7.84 -20.48 8.58
C ALA A 143 -7.01 -19.19 8.75
N PRO A 144 -7.57 -18.01 8.44
CA PRO A 144 -6.84 -16.76 8.59
C PRO A 144 -6.41 -16.58 10.04
N THR A 145 -5.19 -16.08 10.24
CA THR A 145 -4.71 -15.73 11.57
C THR A 145 -5.37 -14.44 12.07
N ASN A 146 -5.52 -14.29 13.37
CA ASN A 146 -6.00 -13.02 13.96
C ASN A 146 -5.17 -11.83 13.46
N ARG A 147 -3.86 -12.04 13.26
CA ARG A 147 -2.97 -11.01 12.72
C ARG A 147 -3.35 -10.62 11.30
N ALA A 148 -3.60 -11.57 10.41
CA ALA A 148 -4.03 -11.29 9.04
C ALA A 148 -5.34 -10.49 9.02
N ILE A 149 -6.27 -10.80 9.91
CA ILE A 149 -7.54 -10.08 10.05
C ILE A 149 -7.30 -8.63 10.53
N GLN A 150 -6.43 -8.42 11.51
CA GLN A 150 -6.07 -7.09 12.00
C GLN A 150 -5.44 -6.23 10.91
N VAL A 151 -4.46 -6.76 10.17
CA VAL A 151 -3.82 -6.05 9.05
C VAL A 151 -4.83 -5.75 7.94
N CYS A 152 -5.74 -6.67 7.64
CA CYS A 152 -6.81 -6.47 6.68
C CYS A 152 -7.77 -5.35 7.10
N SER A 153 -8.12 -5.25 8.39
CA SER A 153 -9.00 -4.18 8.87
C SER A 153 -8.43 -2.79 8.63
N ALA A 154 -7.10 -2.66 8.57
CA ALA A 154 -6.43 -1.42 8.27
C ALA A 154 -6.80 -0.85 6.89
N ILE A 155 -7.16 -1.69 5.91
CA ILE A 155 -7.56 -1.22 4.57
C ILE A 155 -8.72 -0.22 4.68
N TRP A 156 -9.65 -0.47 5.60
CA TRP A 156 -10.89 0.29 5.73
C TRP A 156 -10.88 1.31 6.88
N SER A 157 -10.06 1.07 7.89
CA SER A 157 -10.18 1.74 9.20
C SER A 157 -9.00 2.66 9.50
N ARG A 158 -7.87 2.56 8.77
CA ARG A 158 -6.72 3.42 9.05
C ARG A 158 -7.04 4.89 8.79
N LEU A 159 -6.43 5.73 9.60
CA LEU A 159 -6.54 7.17 9.50
C LEU A 159 -5.40 7.73 8.65
N ASN A 160 -5.64 8.90 8.04
CA ASN A 160 -4.58 9.67 7.44
C ASN A 160 -3.59 10.11 8.54
N ALA A 161 -2.33 9.73 8.42
CA ALA A 161 -1.28 9.98 9.40
C ALA A 161 -0.40 11.21 9.07
N SER A 162 -0.92 12.18 8.32
CA SER A 162 -0.18 13.37 7.89
C SER A 162 0.10 14.40 9.02
N GLY A 163 -0.42 14.18 10.23
CA GLY A 163 -0.22 15.04 11.41
C GLY A 163 1.11 14.84 12.12
N ALA A 164 1.32 15.59 13.22
CA ALA A 164 2.45 15.41 14.13
C ALA A 164 2.29 14.13 14.95
N PHE A 165 3.40 13.45 15.21
CA PHE A 165 3.44 12.30 16.08
C PHE A 165 3.76 12.69 17.53
N ASP A 166 3.32 11.84 18.45
CA ASP A 166 3.58 11.99 19.88
C ASP A 166 5.08 11.86 20.15
N PRO A 167 5.73 12.91 20.65
CA PRO A 167 7.17 12.91 20.91
C PRO A 167 7.57 11.91 22.02
N ALA A 168 6.65 11.48 22.86
CA ALA A 168 6.89 10.47 23.88
C ALA A 168 6.81 9.03 23.36
N TRP A 169 6.27 8.84 22.13
CA TRP A 169 6.17 7.50 21.56
C TRP A 169 7.54 7.02 21.07
N ASN A 170 7.97 5.88 21.57
CA ASN A 170 9.21 5.23 21.19
C ASN A 170 9.06 3.71 21.32
N ASP A 171 8.53 3.08 20.27
CA ASP A 171 8.41 1.62 20.20
C ASP A 171 9.27 1.06 19.06
N ALA A 172 10.56 0.87 19.37
CA ALA A 172 11.53 0.36 18.42
C ALA A 172 11.13 -1.01 17.85
N LYS A 173 10.50 -1.87 18.65
CA LYS A 173 10.07 -3.21 18.19
C LYS A 173 8.98 -3.12 17.12
N VAL A 174 8.04 -2.21 17.28
CA VAL A 174 7.00 -1.97 16.27
C VAL A 174 7.62 -1.41 15.00
N VAL A 175 8.53 -0.45 15.12
CA VAL A 175 9.23 0.15 13.96
C VAL A 175 10.05 -0.89 13.21
N ASP A 176 10.85 -1.69 13.91
CA ASP A 176 11.68 -2.75 13.32
C ASP A 176 10.82 -3.82 12.63
N ASN A 177 9.71 -4.20 13.24
CA ASN A 177 8.75 -5.14 12.65
C ASN A 177 8.17 -4.60 11.34
N ILE A 178 7.72 -3.35 11.32
CA ILE A 178 7.17 -2.71 10.12
C ILE A 178 8.24 -2.64 9.02
N ALA A 179 9.44 -2.16 9.34
CA ALA A 179 10.53 -2.06 8.39
C ALA A 179 10.92 -3.44 7.81
N SER A 180 10.99 -4.47 8.64
CA SER A 180 11.28 -5.84 8.21
C SER A 180 10.24 -6.38 7.21
N LEU A 181 8.96 -6.12 7.46
CA LEU A 181 7.89 -6.53 6.55
C LEU A 181 7.89 -5.75 5.23
N MET A 182 8.38 -4.50 5.23
CA MET A 182 8.56 -3.73 4.02
C MET A 182 9.69 -4.28 3.13
N VAL A 183 10.71 -4.94 3.71
CA VAL A 183 11.81 -5.58 2.96
C VAL A 183 11.35 -6.81 2.17
N GLU A 184 10.29 -7.50 2.59
CA GLU A 184 9.82 -8.76 1.98
C GLU A 184 9.51 -8.68 0.48
N PHE A 185 9.38 -7.47 -0.07
CA PHE A 185 9.08 -7.24 -1.48
C PHE A 185 10.30 -7.19 -2.40
N GLY A 186 11.50 -7.44 -1.88
CA GLY A 186 12.75 -7.42 -2.66
C GLY A 186 13.15 -6.02 -3.14
N VAL A 187 12.77 -4.99 -2.39
CA VAL A 187 13.16 -3.59 -2.61
C VAL A 187 14.17 -3.14 -1.57
N GLY A 188 14.93 -2.10 -1.87
CA GLY A 188 15.78 -1.46 -0.90
C GLY A 188 14.93 -0.79 0.18
N VAL A 189 15.17 -1.14 1.45
CA VAL A 189 14.50 -0.52 2.59
C VAL A 189 15.55 -0.13 3.62
N LYS A 190 15.51 1.11 4.08
CA LYS A 190 16.47 1.64 5.03
C LYS A 190 15.77 2.36 6.17
N LEU A 191 15.83 1.77 7.34
CA LEU A 191 15.39 2.46 8.58
C LEU A 191 16.43 3.49 9.00
N MET A 192 16.00 4.73 9.16
CA MET A 192 16.81 5.81 9.71
C MET A 192 16.82 5.70 11.25
N VAL A 193 18.00 5.73 11.84
CA VAL A 193 18.16 5.64 13.29
C VAL A 193 18.98 6.82 13.82
N ASN A 194 18.63 7.30 15.01
CA ASN A 194 19.35 8.35 15.73
C ASN A 194 19.55 9.62 14.88
N GLU A 195 20.78 10.08 14.74
CA GLU A 195 21.16 11.27 13.99
C GLU A 195 20.73 11.22 12.51
N LYS A 196 20.71 10.02 11.89
CA LYS A 196 20.26 9.87 10.49
C LYS A 196 18.77 10.19 10.31
N THR A 197 17.94 9.93 11.32
CA THR A 197 16.52 10.32 11.30
C THR A 197 16.39 11.84 11.21
N ARG A 198 17.16 12.59 12.02
CA ARG A 198 17.17 14.04 11.97
C ARG A 198 17.70 14.58 10.66
N GLN A 199 18.83 14.06 10.18
CA GLN A 199 19.41 14.46 8.89
C GLN A 199 18.43 14.22 7.72
N CYS A 200 17.72 13.11 7.74
CA CYS A 200 16.71 12.80 6.75
C CYS A 200 15.53 13.79 6.81
N ALA A 201 15.01 14.04 8.01
CA ALA A 201 13.92 15.01 8.21
C ALA A 201 14.32 16.42 7.76
N ASP A 202 15.51 16.89 8.13
CA ASP A 202 16.03 18.20 7.74
C ASP A 202 16.18 18.30 6.21
N ALA A 203 16.72 17.26 5.56
CA ALA A 203 16.84 17.21 4.11
C ALA A 203 15.47 17.29 3.43
N LEU A 204 14.48 16.52 3.89
CA LEU A 204 13.12 16.56 3.37
C LEU A 204 12.49 17.94 3.53
N GLN A 205 12.73 18.65 4.65
CA GLN A 205 12.21 20.00 4.86
C GLN A 205 12.86 21.04 3.93
N VAL A 206 14.14 20.91 3.62
CA VAL A 206 14.80 21.75 2.62
C VAL A 206 14.22 21.51 1.23
N ILE A 207 14.01 20.26 0.86
CA ILE A 207 13.38 19.86 -0.42
C ILE A 207 11.95 20.39 -0.50
N ALA A 208 11.18 20.32 0.58
CA ALA A 208 9.82 20.85 0.64
C ALA A 208 9.76 22.36 0.36
N LYS A 209 10.75 23.14 0.85
CA LYS A 209 10.83 24.58 0.55
C LYS A 209 11.15 24.87 -0.92
N ALA A 210 11.85 23.96 -1.59
CA ALA A 210 12.24 24.09 -2.99
C ALA A 210 11.16 23.63 -3.98
N SER A 211 10.17 22.80 -3.55
CA SER A 211 9.13 22.24 -4.39
C SER A 211 7.77 22.29 -3.70
N PRO A 212 6.83 23.15 -4.17
CA PRO A 212 5.47 23.20 -3.61
C PRO A 212 4.70 21.89 -3.69
N GLU A 213 4.98 21.04 -4.69
CA GLU A 213 4.35 19.74 -4.85
C GLU A 213 4.85 18.75 -3.79
N LEU A 214 6.16 18.72 -3.55
CA LEU A 214 6.76 17.91 -2.49
C LEU A 214 6.40 18.44 -1.11
N ALA A 215 6.26 19.77 -0.93
CA ALA A 215 5.81 20.36 0.32
C ALA A 215 4.45 19.82 0.78
N LYS A 216 3.50 19.61 -0.14
CA LYS A 216 2.18 19.03 0.17
C LYS A 216 2.27 17.59 0.69
N LYS A 217 3.24 16.82 0.19
CA LYS A 217 3.47 15.43 0.60
C LYS A 217 4.28 15.31 1.90
N ILE A 218 5.36 16.08 1.99
CA ILE A 218 6.27 16.08 3.13
C ILE A 218 5.59 16.70 4.38
N GLY A 219 4.77 17.71 4.18
CA GLY A 219 4.10 18.44 5.26
C GLY A 219 5.03 19.38 6.03
N PRO A 220 4.52 20.07 7.05
CA PRO A 220 5.27 21.06 7.82
C PRO A 220 6.33 20.42 8.71
N ALA A 221 7.35 21.20 9.06
CA ALA A 221 8.46 20.77 9.93
C ALA A 221 8.01 20.22 11.28
N SER A 222 6.89 20.73 11.83
CA SER A 222 6.31 20.25 13.09
C SER A 222 5.92 18.76 13.05
N ASN A 223 5.73 18.20 11.88
CA ASN A 223 5.36 16.78 11.72
C ASN A 223 6.59 15.83 11.84
N TRP A 224 7.80 16.35 11.90
CA TRP A 224 9.06 15.61 11.83
C TRP A 224 9.87 15.65 13.13
N GLY A 225 9.20 15.89 14.24
CA GLY A 225 9.81 15.97 15.56
C GLY A 225 10.17 14.63 16.17
N ALA A 226 10.47 14.64 17.48
CA ALA A 226 10.66 13.45 18.29
C ALA A 226 9.44 12.51 18.18
N GLY A 227 9.64 11.21 18.37
CA GLY A 227 8.59 10.20 18.19
C GLY A 227 8.35 9.80 16.73
N THR A 228 9.11 10.34 15.78
CA THR A 228 9.04 9.98 14.36
C THR A 228 10.19 9.06 13.99
N SER A 229 9.87 7.89 13.44
CA SER A 229 10.82 7.01 12.77
C SER A 229 10.63 7.12 11.26
N ILE A 230 11.72 7.06 10.51
CA ILE A 230 11.71 7.24 9.06
C ILE A 230 12.27 5.98 8.39
N VAL A 231 11.54 5.47 7.41
CA VAL A 231 11.99 4.39 6.53
C VAL A 231 12.04 4.93 5.11
N LEU A 232 13.20 4.83 4.48
CA LEU A 232 13.36 5.10 3.05
C LEU A 232 13.14 3.81 2.27
N VAL A 233 12.44 3.92 1.15
CA VAL A 233 12.15 2.81 0.24
C VAL A 233 12.68 3.17 -1.15
N GLY A 234 13.38 2.24 -1.77
CA GLY A 234 13.92 2.39 -3.12
C GLY A 234 13.56 1.22 -4.03
N THR A 235 13.99 1.28 -5.27
CA THR A 235 13.88 0.18 -6.23
C THR A 235 15.25 -0.30 -6.65
N VAL A 236 15.39 -1.61 -6.85
CA VAL A 236 16.64 -2.24 -7.35
C VAL A 236 16.87 -1.92 -8.84
N SER A 237 15.80 -1.60 -9.57
CA SER A 237 15.88 -1.16 -10.96
C SER A 237 14.77 -0.14 -11.19
N GLN A 238 15.14 1.09 -11.52
CA GLN A 238 14.20 2.19 -11.72
C GLN A 238 13.17 1.93 -12.81
N ASP A 239 13.55 1.19 -13.85
CA ASP A 239 12.72 0.97 -15.04
C ASP A 239 11.97 -0.36 -15.01
N SER A 240 12.23 -1.21 -14.03
CA SER A 240 11.51 -2.48 -13.87
C SER A 240 10.07 -2.22 -13.40
N THR A 241 9.11 -2.62 -14.24
CA THR A 241 7.69 -2.58 -13.85
C THR A 241 7.44 -3.33 -12.54
N GLN A 242 8.05 -4.50 -12.38
CA GLN A 242 7.93 -5.30 -11.16
C GLN A 242 8.60 -4.61 -9.97
N GLY A 243 9.77 -4.01 -10.14
CA GLY A 243 10.49 -3.29 -9.07
C GLY A 243 9.69 -2.11 -8.53
N LEU A 244 9.11 -1.30 -9.42
CA LEU A 244 8.25 -0.17 -9.05
C LEU A 244 6.96 -0.64 -8.33
N MET A 245 6.32 -1.71 -8.81
CA MET A 245 5.16 -2.27 -8.13
C MET A 245 5.53 -2.86 -6.77
N SER A 246 6.70 -3.49 -6.65
CA SER A 246 7.23 -3.97 -5.36
C SER A 246 7.46 -2.83 -4.38
N ALA A 247 8.00 -1.70 -4.83
CA ALA A 247 8.15 -0.51 -3.99
C ALA A 247 6.80 0.05 -3.54
N GLY A 248 5.81 0.09 -4.43
CA GLY A 248 4.44 0.48 -4.09
C GLY A 248 3.79 -0.46 -3.06
N ARG A 249 4.01 -1.77 -3.19
CA ARG A 249 3.57 -2.76 -2.20
C ARG A 249 4.25 -2.54 -0.85
N SER A 250 5.56 -2.33 -0.85
CA SER A 250 6.34 -2.05 0.35
C SER A 250 5.83 -0.81 1.09
N LEU A 251 5.65 0.30 0.37
CA LEU A 251 5.11 1.54 0.93
C LEU A 251 3.69 1.37 1.49
N GLN A 252 2.84 0.57 0.85
CA GLN A 252 1.49 0.28 1.32
C GLN A 252 1.48 -0.66 2.54
N ARG A 253 2.45 -1.58 2.63
CA ARG A 253 2.58 -2.48 3.78
C ARG A 253 2.81 -1.73 5.07
N GLY A 254 3.59 -0.65 5.05
CA GLY A 254 3.87 0.19 6.22
C GLY A 254 2.62 0.66 6.95
N PRO A 255 1.70 1.42 6.32
CA PRO A 255 0.46 1.88 6.94
C PRO A 255 -0.46 0.76 7.42
N LEU A 256 -0.58 -0.33 6.65
CA LEU A 256 -1.43 -1.47 7.03
C LEU A 256 -0.89 -2.15 8.29
N GLN A 257 0.41 -2.36 8.36
CA GLN A 257 1.07 -3.00 9.47
C GLN A 257 1.09 -2.09 10.71
N ALA A 258 1.39 -0.80 10.54
CA ALA A 258 1.38 0.17 11.63
C ALA A 258 0.02 0.21 12.34
N PHE A 259 -1.07 0.26 11.57
CA PHE A 259 -2.41 0.21 12.15
C PHE A 259 -2.64 -1.04 13.00
N ALA A 260 -2.23 -2.20 12.49
CA ALA A 260 -2.39 -3.47 13.21
C ALA A 260 -1.52 -3.54 14.48
N ASP A 261 -0.42 -2.78 14.55
CA ASP A 261 0.47 -2.68 15.70
C ASP A 261 0.10 -1.51 16.66
N GLY A 262 -1.02 -0.83 16.40
CA GLY A 262 -1.47 0.31 17.20
C GLY A 262 -0.65 1.58 17.00
N ALA A 263 0.13 1.65 15.93
CA ALA A 263 0.86 2.81 15.47
C ALA A 263 0.18 3.46 14.25
N ASN A 264 0.78 4.52 13.74
CA ASN A 264 0.39 5.19 12.52
C ASN A 264 1.59 5.25 11.55
N CYS A 265 1.32 5.19 10.27
CA CYS A 265 2.32 5.36 9.23
C CYS A 265 1.77 6.24 8.13
N ASP A 266 2.56 7.23 7.74
CA ASP A 266 2.32 8.11 6.61
C ASP A 266 3.34 7.78 5.52
N SER A 267 2.87 7.31 4.37
CA SER A 267 3.73 6.93 3.26
C SER A 267 3.50 7.82 2.06
N PHE A 268 4.57 8.29 1.45
CA PHE A 268 4.51 9.11 0.23
C PHE A 268 5.68 8.82 -0.69
N VAL A 269 5.54 9.24 -1.94
CA VAL A 269 6.52 9.01 -3.00
C VAL A 269 7.30 10.28 -3.29
N LEU A 270 8.58 10.12 -3.54
CA LEU A 270 9.52 11.14 -4.00
C LEU A 270 9.79 10.95 -5.51
N PRO A 271 9.02 11.59 -6.41
CA PRO A 271 9.24 11.46 -7.84
C PRO A 271 10.62 12.00 -8.25
N PRO A 272 11.44 11.24 -8.99
CA PRO A 272 12.81 11.64 -9.33
C PRO A 272 12.90 12.98 -10.03
N LYS A 273 12.04 13.26 -11.01
CA LYS A 273 12.03 14.55 -11.71
C LYS A 273 11.70 15.73 -10.79
N LEU A 274 10.85 15.53 -9.78
CA LEU A 274 10.58 16.57 -8.78
C LEU A 274 11.76 16.78 -7.86
N LEU A 275 12.51 15.73 -7.51
CA LEU A 275 13.76 15.85 -6.76
C LEU A 275 14.85 16.56 -7.57
N GLU A 276 15.00 16.21 -8.86
CA GLU A 276 15.91 16.89 -9.78
C GLU A 276 15.54 18.35 -9.95
N ALA A 277 14.27 18.67 -10.16
CA ALA A 277 13.76 20.03 -10.26
C ALA A 277 14.02 20.82 -8.95
N ALA A 278 13.82 20.21 -7.78
CA ALA A 278 14.15 20.83 -6.50
C ALA A 278 15.64 21.10 -6.38
N ALA A 279 16.50 20.16 -6.78
CA ALA A 279 17.95 20.28 -6.68
C ALA A 279 18.55 21.44 -7.49
N VAL A 280 17.90 21.85 -8.60
CA VAL A 280 18.38 22.98 -9.41
C VAL A 280 17.90 24.34 -8.92
N THR A 281 16.99 24.40 -7.93
CA THR A 281 16.47 25.67 -7.40
C THR A 281 17.45 26.40 -6.49
N SER A 282 18.24 25.66 -5.70
CA SER A 282 19.24 26.22 -4.80
C SER A 282 20.36 25.21 -4.47
N LYS A 283 21.50 25.72 -4.03
CA LYS A 283 22.62 24.88 -3.57
C LYS A 283 22.22 24.03 -2.36
N GLU A 284 21.43 24.57 -1.46
CA GLU A 284 20.93 23.89 -0.26
C GLU A 284 20.03 22.73 -0.64
N ALA A 285 19.13 22.90 -1.61
CA ALA A 285 18.26 21.83 -2.10
C ALA A 285 19.07 20.72 -2.81
N ALA A 286 20.07 21.07 -3.60
CA ALA A 286 20.98 20.09 -4.20
C ALA A 286 21.71 19.25 -3.15
N VAL A 287 22.19 19.88 -2.08
CA VAL A 287 22.83 19.19 -0.95
C VAL A 287 21.82 18.29 -0.23
N ALA A 288 20.60 18.75 -0.01
CA ALA A 288 19.56 17.99 0.65
C ALA A 288 19.18 16.72 -0.14
N VAL A 289 18.99 16.82 -1.47
CA VAL A 289 18.73 15.67 -2.33
C VAL A 289 19.89 14.67 -2.26
N LYS A 290 21.13 15.15 -2.38
CA LYS A 290 22.33 14.31 -2.23
C LYS A 290 22.40 13.63 -0.86
N THR A 291 21.98 14.33 0.21
CA THR A 291 21.92 13.77 1.56
C THR A 291 20.96 12.60 1.63
N LEU A 292 19.75 12.68 1.04
CA LEU A 292 18.80 11.56 0.99
C LEU A 292 19.41 10.34 0.30
N VAL A 293 20.04 10.53 -0.86
CA VAL A 293 20.71 9.44 -1.60
C VAL A 293 21.81 8.82 -0.76
N THR A 294 22.64 9.65 -0.09
CA THR A 294 23.72 9.17 0.77
C THR A 294 23.20 8.42 2.00
N LEU A 295 22.10 8.87 2.61
CA LEU A 295 21.47 8.20 3.75
C LEU A 295 20.87 6.86 3.36
N PHE A 296 20.30 6.77 2.16
CA PHE A 296 19.80 5.52 1.61
C PHE A 296 20.94 4.52 1.37
N ASN A 297 22.09 5.02 0.88
CA ASN A 297 23.36 4.28 0.75
C ASN A 297 23.18 2.89 0.09
N ASP A 298 22.56 2.87 -1.07
CA ASP A 298 22.40 1.69 -1.90
C ASP A 298 22.91 2.04 -3.31
N GLU A 299 23.96 1.35 -3.77
CA GLU A 299 24.59 1.61 -5.07
C GLU A 299 23.69 1.20 -6.24
N THR A 300 22.72 0.33 -6.00
CA THR A 300 21.86 -0.29 -7.01
C THR A 300 20.45 0.28 -7.02
N SER A 301 20.10 1.10 -6.03
CA SER A 301 18.73 1.58 -5.83
C SER A 301 18.72 3.05 -5.47
N GLU A 302 17.70 3.76 -5.94
CA GLU A 302 17.45 5.15 -5.56
C GLU A 302 16.23 5.26 -4.63
N PRO A 303 16.23 6.21 -3.68
CA PRO A 303 15.08 6.42 -2.81
C PRO A 303 13.87 6.86 -3.63
N MET A 304 12.81 6.06 -3.59
CA MET A 304 11.55 6.32 -4.31
C MET A 304 10.44 6.78 -3.38
N GLY A 305 10.53 6.48 -2.10
CA GLY A 305 9.49 6.82 -1.16
C GLY A 305 9.97 6.89 0.28
N VAL A 306 9.11 7.46 1.10
CA VAL A 306 9.32 7.63 2.53
C VAL A 306 8.11 7.07 3.27
N ALA A 307 8.36 6.30 4.31
CA ALA A 307 7.37 5.94 5.32
C ALA A 307 7.76 6.57 6.65
N ARG A 308 6.87 7.36 7.21
CA ARG A 308 7.02 8.02 8.50
C ARG A 308 6.16 7.30 9.52
N ILE A 309 6.77 6.74 10.56
CA ILE A 309 6.13 5.87 11.54
C ILE A 309 6.15 6.54 12.92
N GLY A 310 5.02 6.50 13.62
CA GLY A 310 4.88 7.06 14.95
C GLY A 310 3.47 6.83 15.49
N LYS A 311 3.08 7.57 16.52
CA LYS A 311 1.71 7.60 17.01
C LYS A 311 1.17 9.01 16.89
N LEU A 312 0.04 9.20 16.23
CA LEU A 312 -0.54 10.54 16.09
C LEU A 312 -0.80 11.18 17.45
N LEU A 313 -0.29 12.41 17.62
CA LEU A 313 -0.50 13.21 18.84
C LEU A 313 -1.99 13.56 19.01
N VAL A 314 -2.64 13.90 17.89
CA VAL A 314 -4.08 14.12 17.83
C VAL A 314 -4.65 13.18 16.79
N PRO A 315 -5.53 12.23 17.15
CA PRO A 315 -6.17 11.38 16.16
C PRO A 315 -6.93 12.25 15.15
N ALA A 316 -6.42 12.32 13.93
CA ALA A 316 -7.14 12.98 12.86
C ALA A 316 -8.33 12.09 12.48
N PHE A 317 -9.55 12.58 12.68
CA PHE A 317 -10.78 11.89 12.24
C PHE A 317 -10.99 11.96 10.71
N ASN A 318 -9.94 12.19 9.96
CA ASN A 318 -10.00 12.16 8.50
C ASN A 318 -9.70 10.72 8.03
N PRO A 319 -10.74 9.93 7.74
CA PRO A 319 -10.54 8.64 7.13
C PRO A 319 -9.85 8.84 5.77
N MET A 320 -8.98 7.90 5.43
CA MET A 320 -8.39 7.88 4.09
C MET A 320 -9.51 7.99 3.04
N PRO A 321 -9.45 8.97 2.13
CA PRO A 321 -10.47 9.08 1.11
C PRO A 321 -10.47 7.83 0.24
N ALA A 322 -11.66 7.22 0.09
CA ALA A 322 -11.83 6.20 -0.91
C ALA A 322 -11.61 6.84 -2.28
N CYS A 323 -10.63 6.40 -3.01
CA CYS A 323 -10.59 6.63 -4.43
C CYS A 323 -11.20 5.42 -5.10
N VAL A 324 -12.33 5.61 -5.71
CA VAL A 324 -12.90 4.58 -6.56
C VAL A 324 -12.24 4.75 -7.93
N PRO A 325 -11.22 3.96 -8.26
CA PRO A 325 -10.73 3.90 -9.64
C PRO A 325 -11.92 3.47 -10.49
N MET A 326 -11.88 3.76 -11.76
CA MET A 326 -12.92 3.29 -12.66
C MET A 326 -12.88 1.76 -12.71
N ILE A 327 -13.73 1.12 -11.91
CA ILE A 327 -13.89 -0.33 -11.87
C ILE A 327 -14.87 -0.68 -12.98
N THR A 328 -14.42 -1.47 -13.94
CA THR A 328 -15.27 -2.05 -14.98
C THR A 328 -15.52 -3.50 -14.68
N PHE A 329 -16.76 -3.93 -14.85
CA PHE A 329 -17.18 -5.30 -14.73
C PHE A 329 -17.33 -5.90 -16.14
N GLY A 330 -16.62 -6.98 -16.41
CA GLY A 330 -16.73 -7.77 -17.64
C GLY A 330 -17.57 -9.02 -17.42
#